data_8574a9c2559100bc9a84351998c5b36a
#
_entry.id   8574a9c2559100bc9a84351998c5b36a
#
_cell.length_a   1.000
_cell.length_b   1.000
_cell.length_c   1.000
_cell.angle_alpha   90.00
_cell.angle_beta   90.00
_cell.angle_gamma   90.00
#
_symmetry.space_group_name_H-M   'P 1'
#
loop_
_entity.id
_entity.type
_entity.pdbx_description
1 polymer ?
#
loop_
_entity_poly.entity_id
_entity_poly.type
_entity_poly.pdbx_seq_one_letter_code
_entity_poly.pdbx_strand_id
1 'polypeptide(L)'
;MTRANRSKIKPRMEKTTDRKQADRKQIIFTEGAKGGGGKTTLLSSLADFFLAEKIPVKLVDADIDNKARGSLSHLFKGTPKIDIRTDHGLDQFIGMVLDDKAQTVLADLGAGSTKETWAWFEQMHESDSEEGVRFLAIGLVTNDSSTTSAILDWANALQDRVDYLVFNCTS
;
A
#
# COMPACT_ATOMS: atom_id res chain seq x y z
N MET A 1 -26.33 39.57 40.02
CA MET A 1 -26.48 39.29 38.58
C MET A 1 -25.12 39.43 37.94
N THR A 2 -24.38 38.31 37.75
CA THR A 2 -23.05 38.32 37.21
C THR A 2 -23.07 37.57 35.87
N ARG A 3 -22.83 38.30 34.77
CA ARG A 3 -22.79 37.74 33.43
C ARG A 3 -21.49 36.96 33.22
N ALA A 4 -21.61 35.67 32.94
CA ALA A 4 -20.52 34.81 32.56
C ALA A 4 -20.02 35.14 31.13
N ASN A 5 -18.74 35.44 31.04
CA ASN A 5 -18.03 35.75 29.81
C ASN A 5 -17.69 34.45 29.10
N ARG A 6 -18.44 34.07 28.04
CA ARG A 6 -18.12 32.94 27.15
C ARG A 6 -17.03 33.37 26.18
N SER A 7 -15.80 33.00 26.49
CA SER A 7 -14.69 33.10 25.54
C SER A 7 -14.97 32.18 24.34
N LYS A 8 -15.09 32.78 23.15
CA LYS A 8 -15.16 32.07 21.87
C LYS A 8 -13.80 31.48 21.55
N ILE A 9 -13.64 30.18 21.79
CA ILE A 9 -12.52 29.41 21.26
C ILE A 9 -12.74 29.29 19.75
N LYS A 10 -11.94 30.02 18.96
CA LYS A 10 -11.88 29.83 17.52
C LYS A 10 -11.11 28.53 17.27
N PRO A 11 -11.63 27.58 16.45
CA PRO A 11 -10.85 26.43 16.07
C PRO A 11 -9.67 26.90 15.20
N ARG A 12 -8.46 26.61 15.65
CA ARG A 12 -7.23 26.83 14.89
C ARG A 12 -7.22 25.80 13.76
N MET A 13 -7.56 26.24 12.56
CA MET A 13 -7.48 25.38 11.37
C MET A 13 -6.01 25.18 11.01
N GLU A 14 -5.52 23.98 11.29
CA GLU A 14 -4.27 23.43 10.72
C GLU A 14 -4.48 23.12 9.22
N LYS A 15 -4.44 24.15 8.38
CA LYS A 15 -4.66 24.00 6.93
C LYS A 15 -3.38 23.79 6.10
N THR A 16 -2.23 23.72 6.72
CA THR A 16 -0.94 23.67 5.99
C THR A 16 -0.36 22.27 5.87
N THR A 17 -0.69 21.35 6.77
CA THR A 17 -0.20 19.97 6.75
C THR A 17 -0.96 19.10 5.75
N ASP A 18 -2.28 19.29 5.63
CA ASP A 18 -3.14 18.50 4.74
C ASP A 18 -2.85 18.68 3.24
N ARG A 19 -2.43 19.88 2.81
CA ARG A 19 -2.15 20.12 1.38
C ARG A 19 -0.86 19.45 0.89
N LYS A 20 0.18 19.42 1.70
CA LYS A 20 1.43 18.71 1.35
C LYS A 20 1.26 17.19 1.35
N GLN A 21 0.29 16.67 2.10
CA GLN A 21 0.00 15.24 2.16
C GLN A 21 -0.84 14.77 0.96
N ALA A 22 -1.68 15.65 0.39
CA ALA A 22 -2.52 15.35 -0.77
C ALA A 22 -1.73 15.23 -2.10
N ASP A 23 -0.53 15.80 -2.19
CA ASP A 23 0.30 15.78 -3.40
C ASP A 23 1.28 14.59 -3.46
N ARG A 24 1.32 13.75 -2.42
CA ARG A 24 2.22 12.59 -2.38
C ARG A 24 1.62 11.40 -3.10
N LYS A 25 2.45 10.70 -3.86
CA LYS A 25 2.08 9.41 -4.43
C LYS A 25 1.90 8.38 -3.34
N GLN A 26 0.86 7.55 -3.46
CA GLN A 26 0.57 6.51 -2.50
C GLN A 26 0.68 5.14 -3.16
N ILE A 27 1.52 4.28 -2.60
CA ILE A 27 1.60 2.88 -2.98
C ILE A 27 0.84 2.08 -1.93
N ILE A 28 -0.21 1.41 -2.36
CA ILE A 28 -1.02 0.50 -1.54
C ILE A 28 -0.67 -0.91 -1.95
N PHE A 29 -0.23 -1.73 -1.03
CA PHE A 29 0.05 -3.14 -1.30
C PHE A 29 -0.57 -4.05 -0.25
N THR A 30 -0.86 -5.29 -0.66
CA THR A 30 -1.34 -6.30 0.27
C THR A 30 -0.19 -7.17 0.75
N GLU A 31 -0.26 -7.52 2.03
CA GLU A 31 0.73 -8.29 2.74
C GLU A 31 0.09 -9.53 3.35
N GLY A 32 0.87 -10.63 3.43
CA GLY A 32 0.45 -11.87 4.06
C GLY A 32 1.31 -13.06 3.67
N ALA A 33 1.60 -13.92 4.63
CA ALA A 33 2.56 -15.02 4.52
C ALA A 33 2.15 -16.14 3.55
N LYS A 34 0.88 -16.23 3.15
CA LYS A 34 0.35 -17.42 2.47
C LYS A 34 -0.38 -17.10 1.18
N GLY A 35 -0.17 -17.93 0.16
CA GLY A 35 -1.01 -17.95 -1.03
C GLY A 35 -2.47 -18.29 -0.66
N GLY A 36 -3.43 -17.71 -1.38
CA GLY A 36 -4.85 -17.97 -1.15
C GLY A 36 -5.51 -17.17 -0.01
N GLY A 37 -4.79 -16.30 0.67
CA GLY A 37 -5.33 -15.46 1.76
C GLY A 37 -6.22 -14.28 1.32
N GLY A 38 -6.56 -14.17 0.04
CA GLY A 38 -7.47 -13.13 -0.46
C GLY A 38 -6.80 -11.81 -0.87
N LYS A 39 -5.47 -11.71 -0.85
CA LYS A 39 -4.72 -10.50 -1.21
C LYS A 39 -5.11 -9.94 -2.58
N THR A 40 -4.96 -10.74 -3.62
CA THR A 40 -5.32 -10.36 -5.00
C THR A 40 -6.81 -10.03 -5.11
N THR A 41 -7.69 -10.76 -4.40
CA THR A 41 -9.13 -10.48 -4.39
C THR A 41 -9.43 -9.11 -3.81
N LEU A 42 -8.80 -8.75 -2.68
CA LEU A 42 -8.97 -7.44 -2.08
C LEU A 42 -8.47 -6.32 -3.02
N LEU A 43 -7.26 -6.48 -3.58
CA LEU A 43 -6.71 -5.49 -4.51
C LEU A 43 -7.56 -5.36 -5.79
N SER A 44 -8.10 -6.47 -6.30
CA SER A 44 -9.02 -6.44 -7.44
C SER A 44 -10.29 -5.66 -7.11
N SER A 45 -10.86 -5.86 -5.91
CA SER A 45 -12.05 -5.11 -5.47
C SER A 45 -11.75 -3.62 -5.32
N LEU A 46 -10.58 -3.27 -4.79
CA LEU A 46 -10.14 -1.88 -4.71
C LEU A 46 -9.92 -1.28 -6.11
N ALA A 47 -9.30 -2.02 -7.02
CA ALA A 47 -9.11 -1.59 -8.41
C ALA A 47 -10.46 -1.31 -9.10
N ASP A 48 -11.41 -2.23 -8.96
CA ASP A 48 -12.77 -2.05 -9.50
C ASP A 48 -13.45 -0.81 -8.92
N PHE A 49 -13.29 -0.56 -7.62
CA PHE A 49 -13.82 0.65 -6.98
C PHE A 49 -13.20 1.92 -7.58
N PHE A 50 -11.87 2.01 -7.67
CA PHE A 50 -11.20 3.17 -8.25
C PHE A 50 -11.64 3.42 -9.70
N LEU A 51 -11.75 2.34 -10.49
CA LEU A 51 -12.18 2.43 -11.90
C LEU A 51 -13.65 2.86 -12.02
N ALA A 52 -14.55 2.32 -11.17
CA ALA A 52 -15.96 2.69 -11.16
C ALA A 52 -16.17 4.16 -10.79
N GLU A 53 -15.41 4.66 -9.81
CA GLU A 53 -15.43 6.06 -9.38
C GLU A 53 -14.63 7.00 -10.30
N LYS A 54 -14.00 6.44 -11.36
CA LYS A 54 -13.12 7.19 -12.30
C LYS A 54 -11.95 7.90 -11.60
N ILE A 55 -11.47 7.33 -10.51
CA ILE A 55 -10.29 7.81 -9.80
C ILE A 55 -9.06 7.20 -10.48
N PRO A 56 -8.09 8.01 -10.94
CA PRO A 56 -6.89 7.50 -11.57
C PRO A 56 -6.10 6.58 -10.64
N VAL A 57 -5.86 5.35 -11.08
CA VAL A 57 -5.10 4.34 -10.35
C VAL A 57 -4.18 3.59 -11.30
N LYS A 58 -2.95 3.34 -10.85
CA LYS A 58 -2.00 2.45 -11.51
C LYS A 58 -2.04 1.08 -10.84
N LEU A 59 -2.10 0.02 -11.62
CA LEU A 59 -2.02 -1.35 -11.11
C LEU A 59 -0.67 -1.94 -11.43
N VAL A 60 -0.08 -2.69 -10.49
CA VAL A 60 1.17 -3.43 -10.67
C VAL A 60 1.02 -4.82 -10.07
N ASP A 61 1.34 -5.84 -10.86
CA ASP A 61 1.38 -7.24 -10.42
C ASP A 61 2.84 -7.61 -10.10
N ALA A 62 3.16 -7.68 -8.82
CA ALA A 62 4.48 -8.07 -8.33
C ALA A 62 4.52 -9.55 -7.85
N ASP A 63 3.40 -10.27 -7.94
CA ASP A 63 3.34 -11.72 -7.68
C ASP A 63 3.72 -12.51 -8.93
N ILE A 64 5.01 -12.60 -9.22
CA ILE A 64 5.53 -13.27 -10.42
C ILE A 64 5.31 -14.80 -10.41
N ASP A 65 5.10 -15.39 -9.25
CA ASP A 65 4.86 -16.82 -9.12
C ASP A 65 3.41 -17.18 -9.42
N ASN A 66 2.50 -16.24 -9.28
CA ASN A 66 1.10 -16.41 -9.64
C ASN A 66 0.90 -16.26 -11.16
N LYS A 67 0.95 -17.37 -11.86
CA LYS A 67 0.66 -17.46 -13.33
C LYS A 67 -0.80 -17.78 -13.61
N ALA A 68 -1.63 -17.89 -12.58
CA ALA A 68 -3.02 -18.32 -12.70
C ALA A 68 -3.93 -17.21 -13.23
N ARG A 69 -5.13 -17.60 -13.68
CA ARG A 69 -6.18 -16.68 -14.14
C ARG A 69 -6.63 -15.66 -13.09
N GLY A 70 -6.29 -15.89 -11.81
CA GLY A 70 -6.59 -14.99 -10.69
C GLY A 70 -5.50 -13.96 -10.39
N SER A 71 -4.41 -13.87 -11.18
CA SER A 71 -3.39 -12.84 -10.97
C SER A 71 -3.92 -11.46 -11.38
N LEU A 72 -3.41 -10.40 -10.77
CA LEU A 72 -3.87 -9.03 -11.03
C LEU A 72 -3.68 -8.65 -12.51
N SER A 73 -2.55 -9.04 -13.12
CA SER A 73 -2.27 -8.81 -14.54
C SER A 73 -3.17 -9.59 -15.50
N HIS A 74 -3.75 -10.69 -15.05
CA HIS A 74 -4.74 -11.44 -15.83
C HIS A 74 -6.13 -10.82 -15.76
N LEU A 75 -6.52 -10.35 -14.58
CA LEU A 75 -7.83 -9.72 -14.33
C LEU A 75 -7.91 -8.33 -15.00
N PHE A 76 -6.84 -7.56 -14.93
CA PHE A 76 -6.77 -6.21 -15.51
C PHE A 76 -5.72 -6.14 -16.60
N LYS A 77 -6.18 -6.18 -17.86
CA LYS A 77 -5.30 -6.15 -19.03
C LYS A 77 -4.45 -4.87 -19.05
N GLY A 78 -3.16 -5.02 -19.33
CA GLY A 78 -2.21 -3.91 -19.37
C GLY A 78 -1.53 -3.62 -18.03
N THR A 79 -1.89 -4.36 -16.96
CA THR A 79 -1.16 -4.31 -15.68
C THR A 79 0.24 -4.89 -15.88
N PRO A 80 1.32 -4.11 -15.66
CA PRO A 80 2.67 -4.61 -15.74
C PRO A 80 2.94 -5.66 -14.67
N LYS A 81 3.79 -6.64 -15.01
CA LYS A 81 4.25 -7.66 -14.09
C LYS A 81 5.73 -7.45 -13.83
N ILE A 82 6.12 -7.25 -12.55
CA ILE A 82 7.47 -6.87 -12.14
C ILE A 82 7.97 -7.81 -11.05
N ASP A 83 9.21 -8.29 -11.19
CA ASP A 83 9.88 -9.08 -10.15
C ASP A 83 10.56 -8.17 -9.12
N ILE A 84 9.87 -7.84 -8.04
CA ILE A 84 10.38 -7.01 -6.95
C ILE A 84 11.33 -7.76 -5.98
N ARG A 85 11.67 -9.01 -6.24
CA ARG A 85 12.65 -9.78 -5.45
C ARG A 85 14.08 -9.44 -5.83
N THR A 86 14.26 -8.56 -6.78
CA THR A 86 15.58 -8.07 -7.20
C THR A 86 15.65 -6.56 -7.04
N ASP A 87 16.83 -6.03 -6.70
CA ASP A 87 17.04 -4.59 -6.56
C ASP A 87 16.64 -3.85 -7.84
N HIS A 88 17.02 -4.40 -9.01
CA HIS A 88 16.64 -3.82 -10.30
C HIS A 88 15.09 -3.78 -10.50
N GLY A 89 14.39 -4.81 -10.07
CA GLY A 89 12.92 -4.84 -10.18
C GLY A 89 12.25 -3.84 -9.24
N LEU A 90 12.79 -3.65 -8.04
CA LEU A 90 12.31 -2.64 -7.10
C LEU A 90 12.55 -1.23 -7.63
N ASP A 91 13.75 -0.93 -8.14
CA ASP A 91 14.07 0.36 -8.77
C ASP A 91 13.17 0.63 -9.98
N GLN A 92 12.92 -0.39 -10.82
CA GLN A 92 12.00 -0.31 -11.94
C GLN A 92 10.57 -0.02 -11.47
N PHE A 93 10.13 -0.63 -10.37
CA PHE A 93 8.83 -0.40 -9.78
C PHE A 93 8.67 1.04 -9.32
N ILE A 94 9.62 1.57 -8.54
CA ILE A 94 9.58 2.96 -8.06
C ILE A 94 9.66 3.95 -9.25
N GLY A 95 10.56 3.74 -10.20
CA GLY A 95 10.64 4.58 -11.39
C GLY A 95 9.30 4.65 -12.12
N MET A 96 8.62 3.51 -12.30
CA MET A 96 7.29 3.48 -12.91
C MET A 96 6.24 4.21 -12.07
N VAL A 97 6.30 4.10 -10.73
CA VAL A 97 5.38 4.81 -9.83
C VAL A 97 5.57 6.32 -9.96
N LEU A 98 6.79 6.81 -9.96
CA LEU A 98 7.10 8.24 -10.03
C LEU A 98 6.69 8.85 -11.37
N ASP A 99 6.89 8.11 -12.47
CA ASP A 99 6.56 8.58 -13.83
C ASP A 99 5.06 8.55 -14.16
N ASP A 100 4.25 7.76 -13.45
CA ASP A 100 2.82 7.65 -13.72
C ASP A 100 2.08 8.90 -13.24
N LYS A 101 0.98 9.25 -13.93
CA LYS A 101 0.13 10.38 -13.56
C LYS A 101 -0.83 10.08 -12.41
N ALA A 102 -1.10 8.81 -12.15
CA ALA A 102 -1.96 8.41 -11.05
C ALA A 102 -1.28 8.71 -9.69
N GLN A 103 -2.05 9.24 -8.75
CA GLN A 103 -1.58 9.47 -7.38
C GLN A 103 -1.58 8.18 -6.55
N THR A 104 -2.36 7.20 -6.95
CA THR A 104 -2.48 5.92 -6.25
C THR A 104 -1.98 4.77 -7.12
N VAL A 105 -1.14 3.93 -6.55
CA VAL A 105 -0.68 2.67 -7.14
C VAL A 105 -1.15 1.52 -6.26
N LEU A 106 -1.79 0.51 -6.85
CA LEU A 106 -2.13 -0.74 -6.19
C LEU A 106 -1.15 -1.81 -6.64
N ALA A 107 -0.39 -2.39 -5.71
CA ALA A 107 0.62 -3.41 -5.99
C ALA A 107 0.28 -4.74 -5.33
N ASP A 108 0.14 -5.80 -6.13
CA ASP A 108 -0.09 -7.16 -5.62
C ASP A 108 1.25 -7.84 -5.35
N LEU A 109 1.62 -7.95 -4.08
CA LEU A 109 2.87 -8.58 -3.68
C LEU A 109 2.70 -10.09 -3.51
N GLY A 110 3.62 -10.87 -4.08
CA GLY A 110 3.67 -12.30 -3.88
C GLY A 110 3.96 -12.70 -2.43
N ALA A 111 3.45 -13.85 -2.01
CA ALA A 111 3.59 -14.35 -0.64
C ALA A 111 5.04 -14.65 -0.20
N GLY A 112 6.02 -14.60 -1.09
CA GLY A 112 7.42 -14.90 -0.81
C GLY A 112 8.39 -13.73 -0.88
N SER A 113 7.91 -12.51 -1.20
CA SER A 113 8.76 -11.34 -1.45
C SER A 113 9.13 -10.53 -0.21
N THR A 114 8.85 -11.04 0.99
CA THR A 114 8.88 -10.29 2.24
C THR A 114 10.26 -9.78 2.63
N LYS A 115 11.29 -10.65 2.63
CA LYS A 115 12.63 -10.29 3.14
C LYS A 115 13.37 -9.35 2.20
N GLU A 116 13.29 -9.59 0.92
CA GLU A 116 13.89 -8.78 -0.13
C GLU A 116 13.27 -7.38 -0.12
N THR A 117 11.94 -7.30 0.03
CA THR A 117 11.22 -6.04 0.14
C THR A 117 11.63 -5.27 1.40
N TRP A 118 11.81 -5.93 2.55
CA TRP A 118 12.28 -5.26 3.77
C TRP A 118 13.67 -4.66 3.60
N ALA A 119 14.62 -5.42 3.05
CA ALA A 119 15.98 -4.94 2.82
C ALA A 119 15.99 -3.71 1.91
N TRP A 120 15.17 -3.72 0.87
CA TRP A 120 15.01 -2.57 0.00
C TRP A 120 14.42 -1.36 0.73
N PHE A 121 13.36 -1.53 1.53
CA PHE A 121 12.78 -0.45 2.34
C PHE A 121 13.80 0.14 3.31
N GLU A 122 14.63 -0.66 3.95
CA GLU A 122 15.68 -0.18 4.85
C GLU A 122 16.72 0.71 4.14
N GLN A 123 17.03 0.38 2.90
CA GLN A 123 18.05 1.09 2.14
C GLN A 123 17.53 2.35 1.43
N MET A 124 16.30 2.32 0.93
CA MET A 124 15.76 3.31 0.00
C MET A 124 14.68 4.21 0.60
N HIS A 125 14.14 3.86 1.77
CA HIS A 125 12.99 4.58 2.37
C HIS A 125 13.20 6.09 2.47
N GLU A 126 14.37 6.56 2.88
CA GLU A 126 14.63 7.99 3.04
C GLU A 126 14.54 8.72 1.69
N SER A 127 15.17 8.16 0.66
CA SER A 127 15.11 8.69 -0.70
C SER A 127 13.69 8.77 -1.23
N ASP A 128 12.93 7.69 -1.12
CA ASP A 128 11.54 7.62 -1.62
C ASP A 128 10.62 8.57 -0.87
N SER A 129 10.84 8.75 0.43
CA SER A 129 10.08 9.71 1.24
C SER A 129 10.38 11.16 0.84
N GLU A 130 11.61 11.47 0.47
CA GLU A 130 12.02 12.78 -0.05
C GLU A 130 11.38 13.05 -1.43
N GLU A 131 11.25 12.01 -2.26
CA GLU A 131 10.56 12.07 -3.55
C GLU A 131 9.03 12.16 -3.42
N GLY A 132 8.50 12.06 -2.20
CA GLY A 132 7.08 12.24 -1.94
C GLY A 132 6.25 10.97 -2.13
N VAL A 133 6.83 9.79 -1.99
CA VAL A 133 6.11 8.51 -1.99
C VAL A 133 5.69 8.15 -0.56
N ARG A 134 4.48 7.63 -0.42
CA ARG A 134 3.92 7.09 0.81
C ARG A 134 3.51 5.63 0.60
N PHE A 135 3.76 4.80 1.58
CA PHE A 135 3.46 3.38 1.53
C PHE A 135 2.33 3.03 2.50
N LEU A 136 1.35 2.27 2.03
CA LEU A 136 0.27 1.70 2.84
C LEU A 136 0.22 0.18 2.64
N ALA A 137 0.50 -0.55 3.69
CA ALA A 137 0.36 -2.01 3.72
C ALA A 137 -1.03 -2.42 4.20
N ILE A 138 -1.68 -3.31 3.47
CA ILE A 138 -2.95 -3.91 3.88
C ILE A 138 -2.69 -5.36 4.28
N GLY A 139 -2.76 -5.63 5.57
CA GLY A 139 -2.65 -6.97 6.15
C GLY A 139 -4.01 -7.67 6.22
N LEU A 140 -4.05 -8.94 5.79
CA LEU A 140 -5.23 -9.78 5.88
C LEU A 140 -5.04 -10.84 6.96
N VAL A 141 -5.81 -10.72 8.05
CA VAL A 141 -5.85 -11.73 9.13
C VAL A 141 -6.93 -12.75 8.80
N THR A 142 -6.57 -14.02 8.84
CA THR A 142 -7.47 -15.15 8.68
C THR A 142 -7.44 -16.03 9.94
N ASN A 143 -8.16 -17.15 9.94
CA ASN A 143 -8.08 -18.13 11.02
C ASN A 143 -6.71 -18.84 11.13
N ASP A 144 -5.81 -18.61 10.18
CA ASP A 144 -4.42 -19.14 10.22
C ASP A 144 -3.53 -18.14 10.98
N SER A 145 -2.95 -18.59 12.10
CA SER A 145 -2.07 -17.76 12.94
C SER A 145 -0.83 -17.24 12.21
N SER A 146 -0.40 -17.92 11.14
CA SER A 146 0.72 -17.46 10.31
C SER A 146 0.45 -16.11 9.64
N THR A 147 -0.82 -15.78 9.36
CA THR A 147 -1.18 -14.49 8.76
C THR A 147 -0.98 -13.34 9.74
N THR A 148 -1.34 -13.54 11.02
CA THR A 148 -1.09 -12.56 12.07
C THR A 148 0.40 -12.37 12.33
N SER A 149 1.17 -13.47 12.41
CA SER A 149 2.62 -13.41 12.62
C SER A 149 3.30 -12.63 11.50
N ALA A 150 2.93 -12.87 10.25
CA ALA A 150 3.51 -12.16 9.12
C ALA A 150 3.27 -10.64 9.19
N ILE A 151 2.05 -10.21 9.55
CA ILE A 151 1.73 -8.79 9.71
C ILE A 151 2.57 -8.17 10.83
N LEU A 152 2.72 -8.87 11.95
CA LEU A 152 3.56 -8.41 13.07
C LEU A 152 5.03 -8.32 12.68
N ASP A 153 5.55 -9.29 11.91
CA ASP A 153 6.92 -9.27 11.39
C ASP A 153 7.16 -8.06 10.50
N TRP A 154 6.22 -7.76 9.60
CA TRP A 154 6.25 -6.55 8.77
C TRP A 154 6.22 -5.28 9.63
N ALA A 155 5.29 -5.17 10.57
CA ALA A 155 5.16 -4.00 11.42
C ALA A 155 6.43 -3.79 12.27
N ASN A 156 7.06 -4.86 12.75
CA ASN A 156 8.31 -4.79 13.50
C ASN A 156 9.51 -4.38 12.62
N ALA A 157 9.55 -4.85 11.37
CA ALA A 157 10.65 -4.55 10.46
C ALA A 157 10.58 -3.12 9.91
N LEU A 158 9.39 -2.68 9.52
CA LEU A 158 9.22 -1.40 8.83
C LEU A 158 8.80 -0.25 9.76
N GLN A 159 8.29 -0.54 10.95
CA GLN A 159 7.91 0.45 11.97
C GLN A 159 7.03 1.58 11.38
N ASP A 160 7.47 2.83 11.49
CA ASP A 160 6.77 4.03 11.01
C ASP A 160 7.02 4.37 9.53
N ARG A 161 7.80 3.54 8.82
CA ARG A 161 8.07 3.72 7.38
C ARG A 161 6.86 3.41 6.50
N VAL A 162 5.92 2.63 7.01
CA VAL A 162 4.73 2.19 6.30
C VAL A 162 3.51 2.37 7.19
N ASP A 163 2.43 2.92 6.64
CA ASP A 163 1.13 2.90 7.30
C ASP A 163 0.50 1.51 7.18
N TYR A 164 -0.22 1.07 8.20
CA TYR A 164 -0.85 -0.25 8.23
C TYR A 164 -2.36 -0.17 8.33
N LEU A 165 -3.03 -0.98 7.52
CA LEU A 165 -4.45 -1.25 7.63
C LEU A 165 -4.66 -2.76 7.73
N VAL A 166 -5.31 -3.22 8.78
CA VAL A 166 -5.51 -4.65 9.02
C VAL A 166 -6.97 -5.02 8.87
N PHE A 167 -7.28 -5.93 7.96
CA PHE A 167 -8.60 -6.51 7.80
C PHE A 167 -8.67 -7.89 8.46
N ASN A 168 -9.65 -8.07 9.32
CA ASN A 168 -9.96 -9.37 9.91
C ASN A 168 -10.97 -10.10 9.00
N CYS A 169 -10.53 -11.17 8.37
CA CYS A 169 -11.32 -12.02 7.49
C CYS A 169 -11.75 -13.33 8.19
N THR A 170 -11.76 -13.37 9.52
CA THR A 170 -12.23 -14.53 10.27
C THR A 170 -13.76 -14.59 10.20
N SER A 171 -14.30 -15.72 9.78
CA SER A 171 -15.74 -16.04 9.82
C SER A 171 -16.12 -16.73 11.12
#